data_cec72799f0bcd282a3aac804d4226f27
#
_entry.id   cec72799f0bcd282a3aac804d4226f27
#
_cell.length_a   1.000
_cell.length_b   1.000
_cell.length_c   1.000
_cell.angle_alpha   90.00
_cell.angle_beta   90.00
_cell.angle_gamma   90.00
#
_symmetry.space_group_name_H-M   'P 1'
#
loop_
_entity.id
_entity.type
_entity.pdbx_description
1 polymer ?
#
loop_
_entity_poly.entity_id
_entity_poly.type
_entity_poly.pdbx_seq_one_letter_code
_entity_poly.pdbx_strand_id
1 'polypeptide(L)'
;MNTTVCLDASLVVAILLPERYSARAMELWELWINQDVRTVAPALLGYEVTSAIYRKALQGKITWQDSQAALQQFLAMDIEIIHLPELHSAAHALAQQFNRSNTYDAHYLALANHLTCPLWTADERLYNTVKEEFDLICWVEEK
;
A
#
# COMPACT_ATOMS: atom_id res chain seq x y z
N MET A 1 2.13 5.40 -22.32
CA MET A 1 2.77 6.35 -21.42
C MET A 1 2.94 5.72 -20.05
N ASN A 2 4.16 5.70 -19.56
CA ASN A 2 4.43 5.10 -18.27
C ASN A 2 4.02 6.04 -17.15
N THR A 3 3.10 5.57 -16.32
CA THR A 3 2.73 6.28 -15.11
C THR A 3 3.30 5.54 -13.91
N THR A 4 3.35 6.22 -12.79
CA THR A 4 3.81 5.65 -11.52
C THR A 4 2.66 5.67 -10.54
N VAL A 5 2.49 4.60 -9.77
CA VAL A 5 1.56 4.55 -8.65
C VAL A 5 2.27 4.03 -7.41
N CYS A 6 1.91 4.59 -6.27
CA CYS A 6 2.38 4.11 -4.97
C CYS A 6 1.28 3.23 -4.36
N LEU A 7 1.67 2.13 -3.74
CA LEU A 7 0.75 1.19 -3.10
C LEU A 7 1.03 1.16 -1.60
N ASP A 8 -0.02 1.19 -0.78
CA ASP A 8 0.18 0.92 0.64
C ASP A 8 -0.03 -0.57 0.95
N ALA A 9 0.27 -0.95 2.18
CA ALA A 9 0.19 -2.35 2.61
C ALA A 9 -1.24 -2.88 2.53
N SER A 10 -2.25 -2.05 2.83
CA SER A 10 -3.65 -2.48 2.80
C SER A 10 -4.07 -2.92 1.40
N LEU A 11 -3.64 -2.20 0.38
CA LEU A 11 -3.96 -2.56 -1.00
C LEU A 11 -3.26 -3.86 -1.40
N VAL A 12 -1.98 -4.00 -1.06
CA VAL A 12 -1.22 -5.21 -1.38
C VAL A 12 -1.82 -6.43 -0.69
N VAL A 13 -2.18 -6.32 0.58
CA VAL A 13 -2.83 -7.42 1.33
C VAL A 13 -4.16 -7.79 0.67
N ALA A 14 -4.93 -6.80 0.21
CA ALA A 14 -6.20 -7.07 -0.48
C ALA A 14 -5.97 -7.83 -1.80
N ILE A 15 -4.85 -7.59 -2.48
CA ILE A 15 -4.48 -8.35 -3.69
C ILE A 15 -4.17 -9.82 -3.34
N LEU A 16 -3.50 -10.04 -2.20
CA LEU A 16 -2.93 -11.34 -1.85
C LEU A 16 -3.87 -12.26 -1.08
N LEU A 17 -4.77 -11.70 -0.29
CA LEU A 17 -5.63 -12.45 0.64
C LEU A 17 -7.10 -12.09 0.44
N PRO A 18 -8.03 -13.00 0.78
CA PRO A 18 -9.45 -12.68 0.70
C PRO A 18 -9.83 -11.58 1.68
N GLU A 19 -10.21 -10.44 1.16
CA GLU A 19 -10.63 -9.25 1.92
C GLU A 19 -11.79 -8.60 1.20
N ARG A 20 -12.44 -7.63 1.86
CA ARG A 20 -13.62 -6.95 1.31
C ARG A 20 -13.36 -6.35 -0.07
N TYR A 21 -12.16 -5.79 -0.29
CA TYR A 21 -11.86 -5.09 -1.53
C TYR A 21 -10.96 -5.88 -2.49
N SER A 22 -10.81 -7.19 -2.26
CA SER A 22 -9.86 -8.01 -3.04
C SER A 22 -10.16 -8.03 -4.53
N ALA A 23 -11.45 -8.14 -4.93
CA ALA A 23 -11.81 -8.17 -6.34
C ALA A 23 -11.33 -6.91 -7.06
N ARG A 24 -11.59 -5.75 -6.47
CA ARG A 24 -11.18 -4.47 -7.07
C ARG A 24 -9.65 -4.27 -7.03
N ALA A 25 -9.03 -4.67 -5.92
CA ALA A 25 -7.57 -4.58 -5.80
C ALA A 25 -6.87 -5.43 -6.87
N MET A 26 -7.38 -6.62 -7.12
CA MET A 26 -6.85 -7.52 -8.16
C MET A 26 -7.04 -6.94 -9.56
N GLU A 27 -8.21 -6.32 -9.83
CA GLU A 27 -8.44 -5.63 -11.10
C GLU A 27 -7.42 -4.51 -11.33
N LEU A 28 -7.16 -3.70 -10.29
CA LEU A 28 -6.18 -2.62 -10.38
C LEU A 28 -4.78 -3.17 -10.66
N TRP A 29 -4.39 -4.23 -9.95
CA TRP A 29 -3.08 -4.84 -10.14
C TRP A 29 -2.91 -5.35 -11.57
N GLU A 30 -3.90 -6.06 -12.10
CA GLU A 30 -3.89 -6.55 -13.47
C GLU A 30 -3.81 -5.40 -14.48
N LEU A 31 -4.56 -4.34 -14.23
CA LEU A 31 -4.55 -3.15 -15.09
C LEU A 31 -3.15 -2.53 -15.14
N TRP A 32 -2.51 -2.38 -13.98
CA TRP A 32 -1.18 -1.78 -13.91
C TRP A 32 -0.13 -2.64 -14.60
N ILE A 33 -0.20 -3.97 -14.44
CA ILE A 33 0.69 -4.89 -15.15
C ILE A 33 0.50 -4.75 -16.67
N ASN A 34 -0.75 -4.78 -17.13
CA ASN A 34 -1.07 -4.73 -18.55
C ASN A 34 -0.67 -3.41 -19.21
N GLN A 35 -0.69 -2.32 -18.46
CA GLN A 35 -0.32 -0.99 -18.95
C GLN A 35 1.14 -0.61 -18.65
N ASP A 36 1.91 -1.54 -18.12
CA ASP A 36 3.32 -1.33 -17.78
C ASP A 36 3.51 -0.13 -16.84
N VAL A 37 2.62 0.00 -15.85
CA VAL A 37 2.69 1.05 -14.85
C VAL A 37 3.80 0.74 -13.86
N ARG A 38 4.59 1.74 -13.51
CA ARG A 38 5.62 1.61 -12.48
C ARG A 38 4.95 1.61 -11.11
N THR A 39 5.07 0.51 -10.36
CA THR A 39 4.51 0.41 -9.01
C THR A 39 5.63 0.57 -7.98
N VAL A 40 5.42 1.42 -7.00
CA VAL A 40 6.44 1.77 -6.01
C VAL A 40 5.88 1.73 -4.60
N ALA A 41 6.76 1.54 -3.63
CA ALA A 41 6.42 1.61 -2.21
C ALA A 41 7.68 1.87 -1.38
N PRO A 42 7.54 2.40 -0.17
CA PRO A 42 8.69 2.52 0.74
C PRO A 42 9.07 1.16 1.31
N ALA A 43 10.27 1.06 1.88
CA ALA A 43 10.79 -0.18 2.47
C ALA A 43 9.87 -0.76 3.54
N LEU A 44 9.07 0.06 4.19
CA LEU A 44 8.10 -0.34 5.20
C LEU A 44 7.09 -1.37 4.67
N LEU A 45 6.81 -1.36 3.36
CA LEU A 45 5.81 -2.24 2.76
C LEU A 45 6.07 -3.71 3.11
N GLY A 46 7.31 -4.18 2.96
CA GLY A 46 7.63 -5.57 3.23
C GLY A 46 7.34 -6.00 4.65
N TYR A 47 7.67 -5.13 5.60
CA TYR A 47 7.43 -5.41 7.02
C TYR A 47 5.93 -5.45 7.32
N GLU A 48 5.18 -4.52 6.80
CA GLU A 48 3.74 -4.46 7.07
C GLU A 48 2.98 -5.59 6.41
N VAL A 49 3.28 -5.91 5.16
CA VAL A 49 2.62 -7.00 4.43
C VAL A 49 2.93 -8.34 5.08
N THR A 50 4.21 -8.61 5.39
CA THR A 50 4.61 -9.85 6.04
C THR A 50 3.89 -10.02 7.39
N SER A 51 3.83 -8.94 8.17
CA SER A 51 3.15 -8.96 9.47
C SER A 51 1.65 -9.18 9.33
N ALA A 52 1.01 -8.55 8.33
CA ALA A 52 -0.43 -8.71 8.10
C ALA A 52 -0.78 -10.15 7.70
N ILE A 53 0.00 -10.75 6.81
CA ILE A 53 -0.18 -12.15 6.39
C ILE A 53 -0.03 -13.08 7.59
N TYR A 54 1.02 -12.87 8.38
CA TYR A 54 1.28 -13.66 9.59
C TYR A 54 0.10 -13.60 10.57
N ARG A 55 -0.40 -12.39 10.84
CA ARG A 55 -1.51 -12.21 11.79
C ARG A 55 -2.78 -12.92 11.33
N LYS A 56 -3.08 -12.92 10.03
CA LYS A 56 -4.25 -13.64 9.50
C LYS A 56 -4.19 -15.13 9.80
N ALA A 57 -3.02 -15.74 9.62
CA ALA A 57 -2.82 -17.15 9.95
C ALA A 57 -2.89 -17.39 11.46
N LEU A 58 -2.26 -16.51 12.23
CA LEU A 58 -2.28 -16.61 13.70
C LEU A 58 -3.70 -16.53 14.25
N GLN A 59 -4.56 -15.71 13.64
CA GLN A 59 -5.96 -15.55 14.02
C GLN A 59 -6.87 -16.65 13.47
N GLY A 60 -6.32 -17.61 12.73
CA GLY A 60 -7.10 -18.69 12.13
C GLY A 60 -7.96 -18.30 10.95
N LYS A 61 -7.76 -17.11 10.38
CA LYS A 61 -8.53 -16.64 9.24
C LYS A 61 -8.10 -17.26 7.92
N ILE A 62 -6.85 -17.69 7.84
CA ILE A 62 -6.29 -18.45 6.73
C ILE A 62 -5.41 -19.56 7.31
N THR A 63 -5.10 -20.59 6.52
CA THR A 63 -4.18 -21.64 6.94
C THR A 63 -2.74 -21.13 6.89
N TRP A 64 -1.83 -21.79 7.63
CA TRP A 64 -0.40 -21.46 7.53
C TRP A 64 0.12 -21.69 6.11
N GLN A 65 -0.39 -22.72 5.44
CA GLN A 65 -0.03 -23.00 4.06
C GLN A 65 -0.44 -21.86 3.13
N ASP A 66 -1.66 -21.35 3.30
CA ASP A 66 -2.14 -20.19 2.53
C ASP A 66 -1.30 -18.94 2.80
N SER A 67 -0.88 -18.76 4.06
CA SER A 67 -0.04 -17.60 4.40
C SER A 67 1.33 -17.70 3.74
N GLN A 68 1.92 -18.89 3.69
CA GLN A 68 3.19 -19.10 2.99
C GLN A 68 3.06 -18.83 1.50
N ALA A 69 1.96 -19.30 0.88
CA ALA A 69 1.71 -19.07 -0.54
C ALA A 69 1.53 -17.57 -0.82
N ALA A 70 0.80 -16.85 0.03
CA ALA A 70 0.60 -15.41 -0.13
C ALA A 70 1.94 -14.66 -0.01
N LEU A 71 2.79 -15.06 0.95
CA LEU A 71 4.11 -14.43 1.10
C LEU A 71 4.98 -14.65 -0.16
N GLN A 72 4.98 -15.87 -0.71
CA GLN A 72 5.73 -16.15 -1.94
C GLN A 72 5.18 -15.33 -3.10
N GLN A 73 3.86 -15.18 -3.19
CA GLN A 73 3.23 -14.35 -4.21
C GLN A 73 3.67 -12.89 -4.06
N PHE A 74 3.69 -12.37 -2.82
CA PHE A 74 4.15 -11.01 -2.54
C PHE A 74 5.59 -10.82 -3.01
N LEU A 75 6.47 -11.75 -2.69
CA LEU A 75 7.89 -11.66 -3.05
C LEU A 75 8.11 -11.72 -4.56
N ALA A 76 7.15 -12.26 -5.30
CA ALA A 76 7.20 -12.31 -6.76
C ALA A 76 6.57 -11.09 -7.43
N MET A 77 5.89 -10.22 -6.69
CA MET A 77 5.30 -8.99 -7.24
C MET A 77 6.41 -8.00 -7.60
N ASP A 78 6.27 -7.39 -8.77
CA ASP A 78 7.25 -6.42 -9.25
C ASP A 78 6.90 -5.01 -8.72
N ILE A 79 7.13 -4.81 -7.43
CA ILE A 79 6.95 -3.52 -6.78
C ILE A 79 8.34 -2.97 -6.45
N GLU A 80 8.65 -1.82 -7.01
CA GLU A 80 9.95 -1.18 -6.76
C GLU A 80 9.96 -0.56 -5.37
N ILE A 81 10.91 -0.96 -4.54
CA ILE A 81 11.07 -0.42 -3.19
C ILE A 81 12.00 0.79 -3.25
N ILE A 82 11.49 1.93 -2.77
CA ILE A 82 12.23 3.19 -2.77
C ILE A 82 12.69 3.48 -1.35
N HIS A 83 14.00 3.60 -1.17
CA HIS A 83 14.58 3.92 0.12
C HIS A 83 15.27 5.29 0.04
N LEU A 84 14.64 6.31 0.61
CA LEU A 84 15.14 7.69 0.63
C LEU A 84 15.10 8.19 2.06
N PRO A 85 16.26 8.47 2.69
CA PRO A 85 16.30 8.93 4.08
C PRO A 85 15.48 10.20 4.34
N GLU A 86 15.38 11.10 3.36
CA GLU A 86 14.58 12.33 3.46
C GLU A 86 13.09 12.08 3.63
N LEU A 87 12.60 10.87 3.33
CA LEU A 87 11.19 10.53 3.53
C LEU A 87 10.82 10.50 5.02
N HIS A 88 11.79 10.24 5.90
CA HIS A 88 11.52 10.23 7.34
C HIS A 88 11.09 11.61 7.84
N SER A 89 11.79 12.66 7.45
CA SER A 89 11.40 14.03 7.83
C SER A 89 10.03 14.40 7.24
N ALA A 90 9.80 14.07 5.98
CA ALA A 90 8.52 14.35 5.33
C ALA A 90 7.38 13.59 6.00
N ALA A 91 7.60 12.31 6.33
CA ALA A 91 6.60 11.50 7.03
C ALA A 91 6.29 12.04 8.43
N HIS A 92 7.31 12.50 9.14
CA HIS A 92 7.14 13.12 10.45
C HIS A 92 6.23 14.34 10.36
N ALA A 93 6.46 15.22 9.39
CA ALA A 93 5.64 16.41 9.17
C ALA A 93 4.21 16.07 8.78
N LEU A 94 4.03 15.10 7.88
CA LEU A 94 2.69 14.68 7.44
C LEU A 94 1.91 14.00 8.57
N ALA A 95 2.56 13.19 9.40
CA ALA A 95 1.91 12.58 10.54
C ALA A 95 1.40 13.64 11.53
N GLN A 96 2.16 14.70 11.73
CA GLN A 96 1.74 15.83 12.55
C GLN A 96 0.56 16.57 11.92
N GLN A 97 0.63 16.84 10.63
CA GLN A 97 -0.44 17.53 9.89
C GLN A 97 -1.76 16.79 10.00
N PHE A 98 -1.75 15.47 9.87
CA PHE A 98 -2.95 14.64 9.92
C PHE A 98 -3.24 14.04 11.30
N ASN A 99 -2.48 14.47 12.32
CA ASN A 99 -2.66 14.04 13.70
C ASN A 99 -2.68 12.52 13.85
N ARG A 100 -1.71 11.84 13.21
CA ARG A 100 -1.60 10.39 13.26
C ARG A 100 -0.89 9.94 14.53
N SER A 101 -1.23 8.74 15.01
CA SER A 101 -0.61 8.17 16.22
C SER A 101 0.81 7.66 15.99
N ASN A 102 1.18 7.44 14.74
CA ASN A 102 2.53 7.04 14.34
C ASN A 102 2.80 7.53 12.91
N THR A 103 3.99 7.25 12.39
CA THR A 103 4.42 7.76 11.08
C THR A 103 4.34 6.73 9.95
N TYR A 104 3.81 5.53 10.20
CA TYR A 104 3.87 4.46 9.19
C TYR A 104 3.11 4.83 7.92
N ASP A 105 1.83 5.19 8.05
CA ASP A 105 1.03 5.61 6.88
C ASP A 105 1.62 6.83 6.20
N ALA A 106 2.20 7.72 7.00
CA ALA A 106 2.78 8.96 6.49
C ALA A 106 4.00 8.70 5.58
N HIS A 107 4.67 7.57 5.72
CA HIS A 107 5.78 7.22 4.82
C HIS A 107 5.27 6.96 3.40
N TYR A 108 4.09 6.35 3.26
CA TYR A 108 3.48 6.17 1.93
C TYR A 108 3.06 7.51 1.34
N LEU A 109 2.46 8.38 2.17
CA LEU A 109 2.08 9.74 1.74
C LEU A 109 3.31 10.52 1.31
N ALA A 110 4.40 10.43 2.07
CA ALA A 110 5.65 11.11 1.77
C ALA A 110 6.24 10.66 0.44
N LEU A 111 6.24 9.36 0.18
CA LEU A 111 6.76 8.83 -1.08
C LEU A 111 5.90 9.32 -2.26
N ALA A 112 4.58 9.26 -2.12
CA ALA A 112 3.67 9.71 -3.18
C ALA A 112 3.91 11.21 -3.50
N ASN A 113 4.06 12.04 -2.48
CA ASN A 113 4.39 13.45 -2.66
C ASN A 113 5.74 13.63 -3.36
N HIS A 114 6.74 12.89 -2.91
CA HIS A 114 8.11 13.00 -3.47
C HIS A 114 8.12 12.68 -4.97
N LEU A 115 7.38 11.67 -5.38
CA LEU A 115 7.31 11.25 -6.78
C LEU A 115 6.16 11.91 -7.55
N THR A 116 5.33 12.69 -6.88
CA THR A 116 4.12 13.30 -7.45
C THR A 116 3.27 12.25 -8.16
N CYS A 117 2.95 11.17 -7.46
CA CYS A 117 2.18 10.07 -8.01
C CYS A 117 1.01 9.70 -7.09
N PRO A 118 -0.05 9.06 -7.64
CA PRO A 118 -1.15 8.60 -6.80
C PRO A 118 -0.70 7.58 -5.78
N LEU A 119 -1.30 7.64 -4.58
CA LEU A 119 -1.19 6.61 -3.57
C LEU A 119 -2.52 5.87 -3.49
N TRP A 120 -2.52 4.59 -3.82
CA TRP A 120 -3.72 3.76 -3.77
C TRP A 120 -3.80 3.03 -2.44
N THR A 121 -4.95 3.10 -1.79
CA THR A 121 -5.17 2.48 -0.49
C THR A 121 -6.50 1.73 -0.46
N ALA A 122 -6.54 0.64 0.31
CA ALA A 122 -7.76 -0.06 0.69
C ALA A 122 -8.12 0.20 2.16
N ASP A 123 -7.41 1.11 2.83
CA ASP A 123 -7.68 1.52 4.21
C ASP A 123 -8.62 2.72 4.21
N GLU A 124 -9.90 2.45 4.50
CA GLU A 124 -10.95 3.46 4.49
C GLU A 124 -10.68 4.57 5.50
N ARG A 125 -10.12 4.24 6.67
CA ARG A 125 -9.80 5.23 7.69
C ARG A 125 -8.73 6.20 7.21
N LEU A 126 -7.67 5.68 6.61
CA LEU A 126 -6.61 6.52 6.06
C LEU A 126 -7.18 7.43 4.98
N TYR A 127 -7.90 6.85 4.02
CA TYR A 127 -8.48 7.63 2.94
C TYR A 127 -9.33 8.78 3.46
N ASN A 128 -10.27 8.49 4.38
CA ASN A 128 -11.16 9.50 4.93
C ASN A 128 -10.43 10.56 5.76
N THR A 129 -9.33 10.17 6.42
CA THR A 129 -8.56 11.11 7.23
C THR A 129 -7.82 12.14 6.37
N VAL A 130 -7.29 11.74 5.20
CA VAL A 130 -6.38 12.61 4.45
C VAL A 130 -6.97 13.19 3.17
N LYS A 131 -8.07 12.68 2.67
CA LYS A 131 -8.60 13.01 1.33
C LYS A 131 -8.84 14.50 1.09
N GLU A 132 -9.21 15.25 2.11
CA GLU A 132 -9.52 16.68 1.95
C GLU A 132 -8.28 17.55 1.73
N GLU A 133 -7.13 17.09 2.22
CA GLU A 133 -5.87 17.85 2.18
C GLU A 133 -4.74 17.16 1.44
N PHE A 134 -4.98 15.95 0.93
CA PHE A 134 -3.96 15.18 0.21
C PHE A 134 -4.53 14.69 -1.13
N ASP A 135 -4.30 15.47 -2.16
CA ASP A 135 -4.92 15.25 -3.48
C ASP A 135 -4.49 13.94 -4.15
N LEU A 136 -3.33 13.41 -3.79
CA LEU A 136 -2.79 12.21 -4.44
C LEU A 136 -3.37 10.91 -3.92
N ILE A 137 -4.19 10.93 -2.85
CA ILE A 137 -4.79 9.70 -2.33
C ILE A 137 -5.90 9.20 -3.26
N CYS A 138 -5.87 7.89 -3.56
CA CYS A 138 -6.88 7.23 -4.37
C CYS A 138 -7.49 6.07 -3.59
N TRP A 139 -8.81 5.99 -3.60
CA TRP A 139 -9.54 4.91 -2.93
C TRP A 139 -9.64 3.69 -3.84
N VAL A 140 -9.48 2.50 -3.27
CA VAL A 140 -9.45 1.25 -4.02
C VAL A 140 -10.64 1.06 -4.97
N GLU A 141 -11.84 1.54 -4.57
CA GLU A 141 -13.04 1.44 -5.39
C GLU A 141 -13.24 2.61 -6.34
N GLU A 142 -12.33 3.56 -6.36
CA GLU A 142 -12.38 4.71 -7.25
C GLU A 142 -12.19 4.27 -8.71
N LYS A 143 -12.92 4.90 -9.61
CA LYS A 143 -12.84 4.54 -11.04
C LYS A 143 -11.78 5.31 -11.81
#